data_32ee2b161f94369c1a537f4549161d33
#
_entry.id   32ee2b161f94369c1a537f4549161d33
#
_cell.length_a   1.000
_cell.length_b   1.000
_cell.length_c   1.000
_cell.angle_alpha   90.00
_cell.angle_beta   90.00
_cell.angle_gamma   90.00
#
_symmetry.space_group_name_H-M   'P 1'
#
loop_
_entity.id
_entity.type
_entity.pdbx_description
1 polymer ?
#
loop_
_entity_poly.entity_id
_entity_poly.type
_entity_poly.pdbx_seq_one_letter_code
_entity_poly.pdbx_strand_id
1 'polypeptide(L)'
;MYLWKLLDKLKDYKLTQVAGFEGLNRNIRWFHIAEDETLSNFIIGDELVFTTGVKMNGNSVALLGFVKAMLKYGAGGIVINTGKYINEIPQELKDFCNANRLPLFEMPWEIRLVDVGKASSTAILEDERFSVNFRNAVNTALFLPEFSKDSFSLFSEYGFSEEMNYVVLAISSKNDEIKNLVNECISSLNSIAFVTSVGGDVVVILGNKNSSVLFGEATAMQGKIKTMALCGVSDVFKGISNLSKGYHSAQTNKISGKANARKILENNSQYEILLEIKDDEKVRAYCNETIGPIIKYDKAHNTNLYQTLKC
;
A
#
# COMPACT_ATOMS: atom_id res chain seq x y z
N MET A 1 4.97 8.43 1.21
CA MET A 1 4.04 9.58 0.96
C MET A 1 4.29 10.14 -0.43
N TYR A 2 3.25 10.46 -1.22
CA TYR A 2 3.45 11.14 -2.51
C TYR A 2 3.92 12.59 -2.31
N LEU A 3 4.79 13.07 -3.20
CA LEU A 3 5.36 14.41 -3.11
C LEU A 3 4.29 15.52 -3.07
N TRP A 4 3.26 15.43 -3.94
CA TRP A 4 2.17 16.42 -3.93
C TRP A 4 1.45 16.50 -2.57
N LYS A 5 1.31 15.37 -1.87
CA LYS A 5 0.69 15.31 -0.53
C LYS A 5 1.61 15.93 0.54
N LEU A 6 2.91 15.70 0.41
CA LEU A 6 3.91 16.33 1.27
C LEU A 6 3.91 17.85 1.09
N LEU A 7 3.85 18.33 -0.17
CA LEU A 7 3.81 19.77 -0.47
C LEU A 7 2.58 20.46 0.12
N ASP A 8 1.43 19.81 0.15
CA ASP A 8 0.24 20.35 0.83
C ASP A 8 0.47 20.55 2.34
N LYS A 9 1.22 19.66 2.98
CA LYS A 9 1.64 19.81 4.39
C LYS A 9 2.71 20.88 4.59
N LEU A 10 3.46 21.22 3.55
CA LEU A 10 4.55 22.20 3.57
C LEU A 10 4.18 23.57 2.98
N LYS A 11 2.92 23.83 2.69
CA LYS A 11 2.46 25.09 2.04
C LYS A 11 2.87 26.37 2.76
N ASP A 12 2.99 26.33 4.08
CA ASP A 12 3.40 27.49 4.89
C ASP A 12 4.87 27.85 4.72
N TYR A 13 5.69 26.99 4.14
CA TYR A 13 7.12 27.17 3.91
C TYR A 13 7.46 27.76 2.52
N LYS A 14 6.45 28.23 1.79
CA LYS A 14 6.62 28.97 0.52
C LYS A 14 7.50 28.24 -0.51
N LEU A 15 7.37 26.92 -0.57
CA LEU A 15 8.02 26.13 -1.62
C LEU A 15 7.34 26.42 -2.96
N THR A 16 8.08 26.97 -3.92
CA THR A 16 7.59 27.28 -5.27
C THR A 16 8.21 26.32 -6.27
N GLN A 17 7.41 25.54 -6.96
CA GLN A 17 7.90 24.65 -8.01
C GLN A 17 8.31 25.48 -9.24
N VAL A 18 9.56 25.29 -9.71
CA VAL A 18 10.14 26.02 -10.83
C VAL A 18 10.48 25.12 -12.03
N ALA A 19 10.51 23.80 -11.85
CA ALA A 19 10.70 22.81 -12.92
C ALA A 19 10.24 21.42 -12.50
N GLY A 20 10.23 20.47 -13.44
CA GLY A 20 9.91 19.06 -13.20
C GLY A 20 8.45 18.82 -12.81
N PHE A 21 7.52 19.58 -13.37
CA PHE A 21 6.08 19.55 -13.01
C PHE A 21 5.42 18.17 -13.15
N GLU A 22 5.90 17.35 -14.07
CA GLU A 22 5.36 15.99 -14.25
C GLU A 22 5.80 14.99 -13.17
N GLY A 23 6.71 15.38 -12.27
CA GLY A 23 7.29 14.50 -11.25
C GLY A 23 6.55 14.50 -9.91
N LEU A 24 5.44 15.19 -9.73
CA LEU A 24 4.75 15.34 -8.45
C LEU A 24 4.16 14.02 -7.88
N ASN A 25 3.99 13.00 -8.71
CA ASN A 25 3.54 11.67 -8.28
C ASN A 25 4.68 10.78 -7.73
N ARG A 26 5.90 11.30 -7.63
CA ARG A 26 6.99 10.56 -7.00
C ARG A 26 6.69 10.30 -5.54
N ASN A 27 7.12 9.14 -5.05
CA ASN A 27 7.06 8.82 -3.63
C ASN A 27 8.23 9.49 -2.90
N ILE A 28 7.98 10.06 -1.72
CA ILE A 28 9.01 10.59 -0.82
C ILE A 28 8.99 9.77 0.45
N ARG A 29 10.13 9.16 0.76
CA ARG A 29 10.32 8.33 1.96
C ARG A 29 10.95 9.09 3.11
N TRP A 30 11.80 10.08 2.78
CA TRP A 30 12.49 10.92 3.76
C TRP A 30 12.94 12.24 3.14
N PHE A 31 13.54 13.09 3.93
CA PHE A 31 14.23 14.28 3.46
C PHE A 31 15.74 14.19 3.76
N HIS A 32 16.54 14.87 2.96
CA HIS A 32 17.99 14.91 3.12
C HIS A 32 18.49 16.35 2.96
N ILE A 33 19.48 16.77 3.75
CA ILE A 33 20.13 18.05 3.58
C ILE A 33 21.55 17.76 3.05
N ALA A 34 21.84 18.22 1.84
CA ALA A 34 23.13 18.03 1.18
C ALA A 34 23.64 19.34 0.63
N GLU A 35 24.94 19.66 0.86
CA GLU A 35 25.56 20.92 0.43
C GLU A 35 26.60 20.73 -0.68
N ASP A 36 26.97 19.49 -1.00
CA ASP A 36 27.86 19.17 -2.11
C ASP A 36 27.56 17.78 -2.69
N GLU A 37 28.12 17.49 -3.87
CA GLU A 37 27.92 16.25 -4.59
C GLU A 37 28.51 15.02 -3.89
N THR A 38 29.46 15.17 -2.97
CA THR A 38 30.08 14.03 -2.27
C THR A 38 29.12 13.37 -1.30
N LEU A 39 28.06 14.09 -0.89
CA LEU A 39 27.00 13.57 -0.05
C LEU A 39 25.96 12.74 -0.82
N SER A 40 26.06 12.69 -2.16
CA SER A 40 25.10 11.94 -2.99
C SER A 40 25.05 10.43 -2.67
N ASN A 41 26.16 9.84 -2.23
CA ASN A 41 26.23 8.41 -1.85
C ASN A 41 25.43 8.07 -0.58
N PHE A 42 25.04 9.08 0.21
CA PHE A 42 24.16 8.87 1.37
C PHE A 42 22.68 8.89 1.01
N ILE A 43 22.35 9.26 -0.23
CA ILE A 43 21.00 9.18 -0.78
C ILE A 43 20.68 7.69 -1.06
N ILE A 44 19.62 7.18 -0.48
CA ILE A 44 19.17 5.79 -0.66
C ILE A 44 17.95 5.67 -1.59
N GLY A 45 17.50 6.81 -2.13
CA GLY A 45 16.38 6.92 -3.07
C GLY A 45 15.11 7.46 -2.43
N ASP A 46 14.27 8.08 -3.27
CA ASP A 46 12.98 8.66 -2.88
C ASP A 46 13.08 9.73 -1.78
N GLU A 47 14.19 10.46 -1.71
CA GLU A 47 14.38 11.54 -0.75
C GLU A 47 14.13 12.91 -1.38
N LEU A 48 13.50 13.81 -0.62
CA LEU A 48 13.43 15.22 -0.94
C LEU A 48 14.72 15.90 -0.44
N VAL A 49 15.57 16.34 -1.36
CA VAL A 49 16.89 16.90 -1.03
C VAL A 49 16.81 18.41 -0.91
N PHE A 50 17.27 18.92 0.22
CA PHE A 50 17.37 20.35 0.50
C PHE A 50 18.83 20.81 0.43
N THR A 51 19.07 22.00 -0.16
CA THR A 51 20.40 22.61 -0.18
C THR A 51 20.32 24.12 -0.01
N THR A 52 21.29 24.70 0.68
CA THR A 52 21.50 26.16 0.71
C THR A 52 22.37 26.65 -0.45
N GLY A 53 23.06 25.73 -1.12
CA GLY A 53 24.01 26.05 -2.18
C GLY A 53 25.32 26.70 -1.71
N VAL A 54 25.59 26.67 -0.39
CA VAL A 54 26.79 27.31 0.19
C VAL A 54 28.10 26.84 -0.46
N LYS A 55 28.20 25.56 -0.83
CA LYS A 55 29.37 24.99 -1.48
C LYS A 55 29.47 25.36 -2.98
N MET A 56 28.32 25.60 -3.61
CA MET A 56 28.24 25.99 -5.02
C MET A 56 28.52 27.48 -5.22
N ASN A 57 28.22 28.33 -4.22
CA ASN A 57 28.49 29.77 -4.16
C ASN A 57 28.19 30.51 -5.49
N GLY A 58 26.97 30.30 -6.01
CA GLY A 58 26.51 30.93 -7.27
C GLY A 58 27.03 30.28 -8.55
N ASN A 59 27.89 29.26 -8.49
CA ASN A 59 28.38 28.56 -9.68
C ASN A 59 27.29 27.64 -10.26
N SER A 60 26.76 28.02 -11.42
CA SER A 60 25.71 27.28 -12.12
C SER A 60 26.12 25.87 -12.55
N VAL A 61 27.40 25.70 -12.95
CA VAL A 61 27.94 24.39 -13.36
C VAL A 61 28.02 23.43 -12.15
N ALA A 62 28.51 23.95 -11.02
CA ALA A 62 28.58 23.19 -9.78
C ALA A 62 27.17 22.80 -9.28
N LEU A 63 26.18 23.71 -9.36
CA LEU A 63 24.80 23.44 -8.99
C LEU A 63 24.17 22.38 -9.90
N LEU A 64 24.39 22.45 -11.21
CA LEU A 64 23.92 21.42 -12.15
C LEU A 64 24.60 20.08 -11.89
N GLY A 65 25.90 20.04 -11.60
CA GLY A 65 26.65 18.85 -11.21
C GLY A 65 26.05 18.19 -9.96
N PHE A 66 25.78 19.00 -8.93
CA PHE A 66 25.14 18.57 -7.72
C PHE A 66 23.76 17.90 -7.98
N VAL A 67 22.87 18.57 -8.74
CA VAL A 67 21.54 18.03 -9.02
C VAL A 67 21.61 16.75 -9.86
N LYS A 68 22.54 16.65 -10.82
CA LYS A 68 22.80 15.43 -11.59
C LYS A 68 23.23 14.27 -10.67
N ALA A 69 24.11 14.55 -9.70
CA ALA A 69 24.55 13.56 -8.74
C ALA A 69 23.38 13.08 -7.86
N MET A 70 22.57 14.00 -7.32
CA MET A 70 21.39 13.63 -6.51
C MET A 70 20.39 12.78 -7.30
N LEU A 71 20.10 13.14 -8.55
CA LEU A 71 19.20 12.34 -9.41
C LEU A 71 19.75 10.94 -9.66
N LYS A 72 21.06 10.81 -9.91
CA LYS A 72 21.73 9.51 -10.14
C LYS A 72 21.51 8.54 -8.96
N TYR A 73 21.47 9.06 -7.75
CA TYR A 73 21.23 8.26 -6.54
C TYR A 73 19.74 8.20 -6.14
N GLY A 74 18.83 8.66 -7.02
CA GLY A 74 17.40 8.45 -6.88
C GLY A 74 16.67 9.50 -6.04
N ALA A 75 17.19 10.73 -5.96
CA ALA A 75 16.45 11.82 -5.30
C ALA A 75 15.04 11.96 -5.89
N GLY A 76 14.05 12.08 -5.03
CA GLY A 76 12.64 12.25 -5.40
C GLY A 76 12.28 13.68 -5.80
N GLY A 77 13.09 14.67 -5.37
CA GLY A 77 12.94 16.08 -5.69
C GLY A 77 14.07 16.91 -5.06
N ILE A 78 14.23 18.13 -5.51
CA ILE A 78 15.26 19.06 -5.03
C ILE A 78 14.60 20.37 -4.58
N VAL A 79 14.99 20.87 -3.41
CA VAL A 79 14.61 22.17 -2.89
C VAL A 79 15.88 23.02 -2.70
N ILE A 80 15.94 24.16 -3.39
CA ILE A 80 17.06 25.10 -3.31
C ILE A 80 16.62 26.32 -2.50
N ASN A 81 17.37 26.60 -1.44
CA ASN A 81 17.15 27.80 -0.62
C ASN A 81 17.81 29.00 -1.33
N THR A 82 17.00 29.90 -1.89
CA THR A 82 17.41 31.01 -2.72
C THR A 82 17.48 32.34 -1.96
N GLY A 83 18.36 33.26 -2.38
CA GLY A 83 18.49 34.64 -1.87
C GLY A 83 19.78 34.97 -1.17
N LYS A 84 20.69 34.01 -0.89
CA LYS A 84 21.99 34.29 -0.28
C LYS A 84 23.17 33.73 -1.10
N TYR A 85 23.25 32.43 -1.25
CA TYR A 85 24.33 31.77 -2.00
C TYR A 85 23.93 31.50 -3.45
N ILE A 86 22.66 31.27 -3.68
CA ILE A 86 22.05 31.11 -5.00
C ILE A 86 20.97 32.19 -5.12
N ASN A 87 21.18 33.20 -5.93
CA ASN A 87 20.22 34.27 -6.12
C ASN A 87 19.10 33.88 -7.09
N GLU A 88 19.43 33.11 -8.12
CA GLU A 88 18.50 32.68 -9.15
C GLU A 88 18.83 31.26 -9.60
N ILE A 89 17.80 30.46 -9.85
CA ILE A 89 17.96 29.10 -10.39
C ILE A 89 18.17 29.19 -11.89
N PRO A 90 19.34 28.70 -12.41
CA PRO A 90 19.71 28.81 -13.83
C PRO A 90 18.71 28.09 -14.73
N GLN A 91 18.48 28.65 -15.93
CA GLN A 91 17.54 28.05 -16.90
C GLN A 91 18.01 26.66 -17.34
N GLU A 92 19.30 26.43 -17.52
CA GLU A 92 19.84 25.11 -17.85
C GLU A 92 19.48 24.03 -16.82
N LEU A 93 19.47 24.41 -15.53
CA LEU A 93 19.05 23.49 -14.46
C LEU A 93 17.55 23.19 -14.53
N LYS A 94 16.73 24.21 -14.81
CA LYS A 94 15.28 24.02 -14.99
C LYS A 94 15.00 23.09 -16.16
N ASP A 95 15.69 23.28 -17.29
CA ASP A 95 15.55 22.45 -18.50
C ASP A 95 15.97 21.01 -18.22
N PHE A 96 17.08 20.81 -17.50
CA PHE A 96 17.53 19.49 -17.07
C PHE A 96 16.46 18.79 -16.18
N CYS A 97 15.93 19.51 -15.20
CA CYS A 97 14.90 18.96 -14.30
C CYS A 97 13.60 18.63 -15.04
N ASN A 98 13.17 19.46 -16.00
CA ASN A 98 12.01 19.16 -16.84
C ASN A 98 12.22 17.91 -17.69
N ALA A 99 13.37 17.79 -18.37
CA ALA A 99 13.70 16.64 -19.20
C ALA A 99 13.73 15.31 -18.42
N ASN A 100 14.10 15.37 -17.14
CA ASN A 100 14.20 14.20 -16.26
C ASN A 100 12.99 14.03 -15.33
N ARG A 101 11.94 14.85 -15.47
CA ARG A 101 10.76 14.86 -14.58
C ARG A 101 11.15 14.90 -13.10
N LEU A 102 12.22 15.65 -12.78
CA LEU A 102 12.73 15.84 -11.42
C LEU A 102 12.13 17.11 -10.83
N PRO A 103 11.23 17.04 -9.85
CA PRO A 103 10.66 18.20 -9.21
C PRO A 103 11.73 19.09 -8.61
N LEU A 104 11.75 20.36 -9.00
CA LEU A 104 12.67 21.36 -8.52
C LEU A 104 11.87 22.52 -7.91
N PHE A 105 12.22 22.85 -6.67
CA PHE A 105 11.59 23.92 -5.91
C PHE A 105 12.62 24.96 -5.50
N GLU A 106 12.18 26.21 -5.48
CA GLU A 106 12.86 27.25 -4.73
C GLU A 106 12.16 27.51 -3.40
N MET A 107 12.94 27.91 -2.41
CA MET A 107 12.49 28.27 -1.09
C MET A 107 13.24 29.52 -0.63
N PRO A 108 12.55 30.59 -0.15
CA PRO A 108 13.19 31.81 0.30
C PRO A 108 14.20 31.59 1.42
N TRP A 109 15.29 32.38 1.44
CA TRP A 109 16.37 32.26 2.43
C TRP A 109 15.90 32.41 3.89
N GLU A 110 14.85 33.20 4.12
CA GLU A 110 14.28 33.44 5.44
C GLU A 110 13.67 32.18 6.07
N ILE A 111 13.36 31.19 5.26
CA ILE A 111 12.83 29.91 5.73
C ILE A 111 13.97 29.00 6.18
N ARG A 112 13.96 28.63 7.45
CA ARG A 112 15.03 27.78 8.02
C ARG A 112 14.85 26.34 7.58
N LEU A 113 15.89 25.74 7.03
CA LEU A 113 15.89 24.32 6.58
C LEU A 113 15.49 23.37 7.70
N VAL A 114 15.89 23.65 8.94
CA VAL A 114 15.57 22.80 10.09
C VAL A 114 14.07 22.74 10.38
N ASP A 115 13.35 23.85 10.15
CA ASP A 115 11.91 23.92 10.41
C ASP A 115 11.14 23.15 9.33
N VAL A 116 11.52 23.30 8.07
CA VAL A 116 10.96 22.52 6.96
C VAL A 116 11.30 21.04 7.09
N GLY A 117 12.52 20.72 7.48
CA GLY A 117 12.95 19.32 7.74
C GLY A 117 12.13 18.67 8.84
N LYS A 118 11.88 19.39 9.94
CA LYS A 118 11.00 18.95 11.03
C LYS A 118 9.57 18.71 10.53
N ALA A 119 9.02 19.66 9.77
CA ALA A 119 7.67 19.52 9.21
C ALA A 119 7.58 18.33 8.23
N SER A 120 8.60 18.17 7.36
CA SER A 120 8.68 17.05 6.43
C SER A 120 8.71 15.70 7.14
N SER A 121 9.58 15.55 8.16
CA SER A 121 9.64 14.30 8.95
C SER A 121 8.34 14.01 9.67
N THR A 122 7.72 15.01 10.28
CA THR A 122 6.43 14.85 10.96
C THR A 122 5.36 14.36 9.98
N ALA A 123 5.24 15.01 8.81
CA ALA A 123 4.24 14.64 7.82
C ALA A 123 4.47 13.20 7.26
N ILE A 124 5.73 12.83 7.00
CA ILE A 124 6.07 11.48 6.50
C ILE A 124 5.73 10.42 7.55
N LEU A 125 6.12 10.64 8.81
CA LEU A 125 5.84 9.69 9.90
C LEU A 125 4.35 9.55 10.20
N GLU A 126 3.58 10.64 10.10
CA GLU A 126 2.11 10.60 10.23
C GLU A 126 1.47 9.76 9.12
N ASP A 127 1.91 9.94 7.85
CA ASP A 127 1.43 9.16 6.72
C ASP A 127 1.78 7.67 6.85
N GLU A 128 2.98 7.35 7.35
CA GLU A 128 3.38 5.98 7.62
C GLU A 128 2.53 5.34 8.74
N ARG A 129 2.31 6.06 9.85
CA ARG A 129 1.45 5.60 10.95
C ARG A 129 0.02 5.39 10.47
N PHE A 130 -0.53 6.33 9.71
CA PHE A 130 -1.85 6.17 9.11
C PHE A 130 -1.92 4.91 8.24
N SER A 131 -0.95 4.71 7.37
CA SER A 131 -0.89 3.55 6.47
C SER A 131 -0.85 2.22 7.23
N VAL A 132 -0.08 2.14 8.33
CA VAL A 132 -0.01 0.95 9.19
C VAL A 132 -1.34 0.73 9.92
N ASN A 133 -1.89 1.77 10.55
CA ASN A 133 -3.15 1.69 11.28
C ASN A 133 -4.31 1.32 10.36
N PHE A 134 -4.37 1.91 9.16
CA PHE A 134 -5.38 1.59 8.16
C PHE A 134 -5.27 0.14 7.70
N ARG A 135 -4.07 -0.34 7.41
CA ARG A 135 -3.85 -1.76 7.05
C ARG A 135 -4.30 -2.72 8.14
N ASN A 136 -4.00 -2.41 9.40
CA ASN A 136 -4.43 -3.22 10.54
C ASN A 136 -5.97 -3.20 10.68
N ALA A 137 -6.60 -2.03 10.52
CA ALA A 137 -8.05 -1.90 10.54
C ALA A 137 -8.71 -2.73 9.41
N VAL A 138 -8.16 -2.65 8.19
CA VAL A 138 -8.64 -3.46 7.06
C VAL A 138 -8.47 -4.95 7.35
N ASN A 139 -7.30 -5.39 7.78
CA ASN A 139 -7.06 -6.81 8.08
C ASN A 139 -8.02 -7.33 9.15
N THR A 140 -8.28 -6.53 10.19
CA THR A 140 -9.28 -6.88 11.21
C THR A 140 -10.68 -6.99 10.60
N ALA A 141 -11.06 -6.03 9.77
CA ALA A 141 -12.37 -5.95 9.13
C ALA A 141 -12.64 -7.09 8.12
N LEU A 142 -11.60 -7.70 7.55
CA LEU A 142 -11.75 -8.87 6.68
C LEU A 142 -12.23 -10.12 7.44
N PHE A 143 -11.93 -10.21 8.74
CA PHE A 143 -12.27 -11.39 9.55
C PHE A 143 -13.42 -11.15 10.52
N LEU A 144 -13.56 -9.93 11.02
CA LEU A 144 -14.56 -9.59 12.02
C LEU A 144 -15.70 -8.77 11.41
N PRO A 145 -16.97 -9.14 11.65
CA PRO A 145 -18.12 -8.42 11.09
C PRO A 145 -18.40 -7.09 11.79
N GLU A 146 -17.79 -6.83 12.95
CA GLU A 146 -18.03 -5.64 13.74
C GLU A 146 -16.86 -4.66 13.64
N PHE A 147 -17.20 -3.42 13.29
CA PHE A 147 -16.28 -2.32 13.21
C PHE A 147 -16.32 -1.47 14.49
N SER A 148 -15.14 -1.10 15.01
CA SER A 148 -15.06 -0.05 16.03
C SER A 148 -15.30 1.33 15.40
N LYS A 149 -15.75 2.31 16.20
CA LYS A 149 -15.92 3.70 15.74
C LYS A 149 -14.60 4.27 15.19
N ASP A 150 -13.47 3.91 15.79
CA ASP A 150 -12.15 4.36 15.36
C ASP A 150 -11.78 3.79 13.99
N SER A 151 -12.19 2.56 13.68
CA SER A 151 -11.99 1.97 12.35
C SER A 151 -12.75 2.73 11.27
N PHE A 152 -13.99 3.17 11.53
CA PHE A 152 -14.77 3.96 10.56
C PHE A 152 -14.08 5.28 10.20
N SER A 153 -13.44 5.96 11.15
CA SER A 153 -12.71 7.21 10.86
C SER A 153 -11.53 6.96 9.92
N LEU A 154 -10.77 5.88 10.12
CA LEU A 154 -9.66 5.48 9.24
C LEU A 154 -10.15 5.14 7.83
N PHE A 155 -11.27 4.42 7.71
CA PHE A 155 -11.85 4.09 6.40
C PHE A 155 -12.32 5.35 5.67
N SER A 156 -12.97 6.28 6.37
CA SER A 156 -13.44 7.56 5.80
C SER A 156 -12.27 8.44 5.34
N GLU A 157 -11.18 8.50 6.12
CA GLU A 157 -9.97 9.25 5.76
C GLU A 157 -9.29 8.67 4.52
N TYR A 158 -9.32 7.35 4.33
CA TYR A 158 -8.83 6.70 3.12
C TYR A 158 -9.75 6.95 1.91
N GLY A 159 -11.00 7.34 2.14
CA GLY A 159 -12.02 7.60 1.11
C GLY A 159 -13.06 6.49 0.98
N PHE A 160 -13.05 5.48 1.85
CA PHE A 160 -14.08 4.44 1.91
C PHE A 160 -15.26 4.91 2.77
N SER A 161 -16.49 4.48 2.44
CA SER A 161 -17.70 4.85 3.18
C SER A 161 -18.78 3.77 3.11
N GLU A 162 -19.78 3.88 4.00
CA GLU A 162 -20.96 2.99 3.99
C GLU A 162 -21.86 3.18 2.75
N GLU A 163 -21.75 4.31 2.06
CA GLU A 163 -22.58 4.61 0.88
C GLU A 163 -22.02 4.03 -0.42
N MET A 164 -20.75 3.57 -0.39
CA MET A 164 -20.10 3.00 -1.57
C MET A 164 -20.42 1.52 -1.74
N ASN A 165 -20.29 1.07 -2.98
CA ASN A 165 -20.26 -0.35 -3.32
C ASN A 165 -18.82 -0.86 -3.31
N TYR A 166 -18.65 -2.13 -2.97
CA TYR A 166 -17.35 -2.78 -2.84
C TYR A 166 -17.31 -4.11 -3.55
N VAL A 167 -16.11 -4.49 -3.99
CA VAL A 167 -15.76 -5.84 -4.44
C VAL A 167 -14.42 -6.19 -3.82
N VAL A 168 -14.29 -7.43 -3.38
CA VAL A 168 -13.03 -8.00 -2.88
C VAL A 168 -12.52 -9.03 -3.87
N LEU A 169 -11.23 -8.97 -4.18
CA LEU A 169 -10.52 -10.00 -4.91
C LEU A 169 -9.55 -10.70 -3.96
N ALA A 170 -9.58 -12.03 -3.91
CA ALA A 170 -8.62 -12.85 -3.18
C ALA A 170 -7.75 -13.62 -4.19
N ILE A 171 -6.44 -13.39 -4.17
CA ILE A 171 -5.50 -13.83 -5.20
C ILE A 171 -4.42 -14.64 -4.52
N SER A 172 -4.26 -15.91 -4.91
CA SER A 172 -3.15 -16.73 -4.41
C SER A 172 -1.82 -16.21 -4.98
N SER A 173 -0.93 -15.74 -4.12
CA SER A 173 0.35 -15.19 -4.53
C SER A 173 1.50 -15.99 -3.93
N LYS A 174 2.38 -16.51 -4.81
CA LYS A 174 3.64 -17.16 -4.40
C LYS A 174 4.88 -16.37 -4.82
N ASN A 175 4.72 -15.29 -5.61
CA ASN A 175 5.83 -14.50 -6.14
C ASN A 175 5.45 -13.02 -6.30
N ASP A 176 6.47 -12.17 -6.48
CA ASP A 176 6.30 -10.72 -6.60
C ASP A 176 5.72 -10.28 -7.97
N GLU A 177 5.76 -11.14 -8.98
CA GLU A 177 5.16 -10.84 -10.31
C GLU A 177 3.67 -10.55 -10.21
N ILE A 178 2.95 -11.30 -9.36
CA ILE A 178 1.53 -11.06 -9.11
C ILE A 178 1.29 -9.69 -8.47
N LYS A 179 2.14 -9.28 -7.52
CA LYS A 179 2.02 -7.96 -6.90
C LYS A 179 2.23 -6.84 -7.91
N ASN A 180 3.20 -6.99 -8.81
CA ASN A 180 3.47 -6.02 -9.87
C ASN A 180 2.28 -5.92 -10.83
N LEU A 181 1.72 -7.06 -11.26
CA LEU A 181 0.53 -7.09 -12.12
C LEU A 181 -0.68 -6.44 -11.43
N VAL A 182 -0.89 -6.71 -10.14
CA VAL A 182 -1.96 -6.07 -9.35
C VAL A 182 -1.78 -4.55 -9.31
N ASN A 183 -0.57 -4.07 -9.04
CA ASN A 183 -0.27 -2.63 -9.01
C ASN A 183 -0.48 -1.97 -10.38
N GLU A 184 -0.07 -2.63 -11.46
CA GLU A 184 -0.33 -2.17 -12.83
C GLU A 184 -1.84 -2.08 -13.12
N CYS A 185 -2.61 -3.09 -12.74
CA CYS A 185 -4.06 -3.05 -12.90
C CYS A 185 -4.67 -1.88 -12.11
N ILE A 186 -4.28 -1.68 -10.86
CA ILE A 186 -4.82 -0.63 -9.99
C ILE A 186 -4.55 0.77 -10.54
N SER A 187 -3.37 0.99 -11.13
CA SER A 187 -3.01 2.32 -11.67
C SER A 187 -3.95 2.82 -12.78
N SER A 188 -4.71 1.95 -13.40
CA SER A 188 -5.66 2.24 -14.47
C SER A 188 -7.13 2.30 -14.04
N LEU A 189 -7.44 2.11 -12.74
CA LEU A 189 -8.81 2.08 -12.24
C LEU A 189 -9.35 3.48 -11.95
N ASN A 190 -10.68 3.64 -12.09
CA ASN A 190 -11.42 4.79 -11.59
C ASN A 190 -11.96 4.58 -10.17
N SER A 191 -11.91 3.36 -9.67
CA SER A 191 -12.31 2.98 -8.31
C SER A 191 -11.18 3.22 -7.31
N ILE A 192 -11.55 3.51 -6.06
CA ILE A 192 -10.59 3.51 -4.95
C ILE A 192 -10.15 2.06 -4.71
N ALA A 193 -8.85 1.83 -4.61
CA ALA A 193 -8.30 0.51 -4.41
C ALA A 193 -7.39 0.46 -3.18
N PHE A 194 -7.46 -0.62 -2.43
CA PHE A 194 -6.52 -0.95 -1.37
C PHE A 194 -6.04 -2.38 -1.51
N VAL A 195 -4.72 -2.58 -1.33
CA VAL A 195 -4.08 -3.89 -1.42
C VAL A 195 -3.46 -4.26 -0.08
N THR A 196 -3.75 -5.45 0.37
CA THR A 196 -3.12 -6.04 1.55
C THR A 196 -2.73 -7.50 1.29
N SER A 197 -1.98 -8.09 2.20
CA SER A 197 -1.63 -9.51 2.15
C SER A 197 -2.13 -10.20 3.41
N VAL A 198 -2.85 -11.29 3.22
CA VAL A 198 -3.49 -12.05 4.31
C VAL A 198 -3.33 -13.54 4.03
N GLY A 199 -2.75 -14.29 4.97
CA GLY A 199 -2.64 -15.75 4.89
C GLY A 199 -1.92 -16.27 3.63
N GLY A 200 -1.00 -15.47 3.06
CA GLY A 200 -0.29 -15.80 1.81
C GLY A 200 -1.05 -15.42 0.53
N ASP A 201 -2.23 -14.84 0.65
CA ASP A 201 -2.98 -14.25 -0.47
C ASP A 201 -2.71 -12.75 -0.59
N VAL A 202 -2.78 -12.22 -1.81
CA VAL A 202 -2.96 -10.79 -2.06
C VAL A 202 -4.47 -10.53 -2.09
N VAL A 203 -4.91 -9.60 -1.26
CA VAL A 203 -6.32 -9.18 -1.17
C VAL A 203 -6.44 -7.77 -1.70
N VAL A 204 -7.30 -7.57 -2.70
CA VAL A 204 -7.60 -6.26 -3.29
C VAL A 204 -9.03 -5.90 -2.94
N ILE A 205 -9.21 -4.70 -2.38
CA ILE A 205 -10.52 -4.13 -2.07
C ILE A 205 -10.73 -2.97 -3.02
N LEU A 206 -11.78 -3.03 -3.82
CA LEU A 206 -12.20 -1.96 -4.72
C LEU A 206 -13.47 -1.32 -4.19
N GLY A 207 -13.53 0.01 -4.22
CA GLY A 207 -14.69 0.79 -3.80
C GLY A 207 -15.08 1.84 -4.84
N ASN A 208 -16.37 1.91 -5.20
CA ASN A 208 -16.92 2.91 -6.10
C ASN A 208 -18.41 3.16 -5.80
N LYS A 209 -18.88 4.39 -6.03
CA LYS A 209 -20.33 4.68 -5.93
C LYS A 209 -21.13 4.01 -7.05
N ASN A 210 -20.53 3.82 -8.22
CA ASN A 210 -21.15 3.16 -9.37
C ASN A 210 -20.80 1.66 -9.38
N SER A 211 -21.79 0.82 -9.12
CA SER A 211 -21.66 -0.64 -9.07
C SER A 211 -21.28 -1.26 -10.44
N SER A 212 -21.74 -0.68 -11.55
CA SER A 212 -21.44 -1.19 -12.90
C SER A 212 -19.97 -0.95 -13.26
N VAL A 213 -19.42 0.23 -12.93
CA VAL A 213 -17.98 0.53 -13.09
C VAL A 213 -17.16 -0.45 -12.28
N LEU A 214 -17.51 -0.60 -11.00
CA LEU A 214 -16.82 -1.49 -10.07
C LEU A 214 -16.80 -2.95 -10.55
N PHE A 215 -17.94 -3.46 -11.01
CA PHE A 215 -18.06 -4.81 -11.55
C PHE A 215 -17.21 -5.00 -12.82
N GLY A 216 -17.24 -4.03 -13.74
CA GLY A 216 -16.42 -4.08 -14.96
C GLY A 216 -14.92 -4.10 -14.66
N GLU A 217 -14.45 -3.25 -13.76
CA GLU A 217 -13.06 -3.17 -13.36
C GLU A 217 -12.60 -4.45 -12.64
N ALA A 218 -13.39 -4.97 -11.71
CA ALA A 218 -13.10 -6.21 -11.00
C ALA A 218 -13.02 -7.42 -11.96
N THR A 219 -13.94 -7.49 -12.93
CA THR A 219 -13.96 -8.57 -13.94
C THR A 219 -12.76 -8.49 -14.87
N ALA A 220 -12.40 -7.29 -15.34
CA ALA A 220 -11.22 -7.08 -16.19
C ALA A 220 -9.92 -7.45 -15.45
N MET A 221 -9.81 -7.02 -14.19
CA MET A 221 -8.68 -7.37 -13.33
C MET A 221 -8.59 -8.89 -13.09
N GLN A 222 -9.71 -9.54 -12.78
CA GLN A 222 -9.77 -10.99 -12.62
C GLN A 222 -9.31 -11.72 -13.90
N GLY A 223 -9.76 -11.26 -15.07
CA GLY A 223 -9.38 -11.85 -16.36
C GLY A 223 -7.87 -11.86 -16.59
N LYS A 224 -7.18 -10.76 -16.26
CA LYS A 224 -5.73 -10.66 -16.35
C LYS A 224 -5.02 -11.58 -15.33
N ILE A 225 -5.49 -11.58 -14.08
CA ILE A 225 -4.84 -12.32 -12.98
C ILE A 225 -5.03 -13.83 -13.12
N LYS A 226 -6.19 -14.29 -13.59
CA LYS A 226 -6.48 -15.75 -13.76
C LYS A 226 -5.50 -16.48 -14.66
N THR A 227 -4.80 -15.78 -15.53
CA THR A 227 -3.76 -16.38 -16.39
C THR A 227 -2.51 -16.79 -15.60
N MET A 228 -2.28 -16.19 -14.42
CA MET A 228 -1.06 -16.37 -13.62
C MET A 228 -1.31 -16.95 -12.23
N ALA A 229 -2.50 -16.69 -11.65
CA ALA A 229 -2.84 -17.10 -10.30
C ALA A 229 -4.32 -17.40 -10.10
N LEU A 230 -4.63 -18.20 -9.08
CA LEU A 230 -6.02 -18.38 -8.65
C LEU A 230 -6.54 -17.05 -8.11
N CYS A 231 -7.69 -16.63 -8.63
CA CYS A 231 -8.33 -15.38 -8.26
C CYS A 231 -9.83 -15.61 -8.06
N GLY A 232 -10.31 -15.39 -6.85
CA GLY A 232 -11.73 -15.33 -6.54
C GLY A 232 -12.17 -13.87 -6.39
N VAL A 233 -13.38 -13.56 -6.85
CA VAL A 233 -13.98 -12.23 -6.78
C VAL A 233 -15.31 -12.35 -6.05
N SER A 234 -15.59 -11.46 -5.11
CA SER A 234 -16.88 -11.40 -4.42
C SER A 234 -17.97 -10.86 -5.35
N ASP A 235 -19.21 -11.07 -4.97
CA ASP A 235 -20.30 -10.26 -5.47
C ASP A 235 -20.10 -8.79 -5.07
N VAL A 236 -20.78 -7.87 -5.80
CA VAL A 236 -20.83 -6.47 -5.40
C VAL A 236 -21.70 -6.34 -4.14
N PHE A 237 -21.16 -5.70 -3.11
CA PHE A 237 -21.88 -5.43 -1.87
C PHE A 237 -21.81 -3.96 -1.48
N LYS A 238 -22.76 -3.47 -0.73
CA LYS A 238 -22.82 -2.10 -0.25
C LYS A 238 -22.33 -2.00 1.18
N GLY A 239 -21.58 -0.92 1.46
CA GLY A 239 -21.10 -0.58 2.80
C GLY A 239 -19.82 -1.32 3.20
N ILE A 240 -18.86 -0.56 3.73
CA ILE A 240 -17.57 -1.10 4.18
C ILE A 240 -17.75 -2.06 5.37
N SER A 241 -18.81 -1.92 6.16
CA SER A 241 -19.16 -2.82 7.26
C SER A 241 -19.39 -4.26 6.81
N ASN A 242 -19.69 -4.50 5.54
CA ASN A 242 -19.85 -5.83 4.97
C ASN A 242 -18.56 -6.44 4.39
N LEU A 243 -17.39 -5.83 4.67
CA LEU A 243 -16.12 -6.26 4.10
C LEU A 243 -15.78 -7.72 4.41
N SER A 244 -16.06 -8.20 5.62
CA SER A 244 -15.87 -9.60 6.02
C SER A 244 -16.68 -10.55 5.14
N LYS A 245 -17.96 -10.25 4.87
CA LYS A 245 -18.80 -11.06 3.98
C LYS A 245 -18.26 -11.08 2.55
N GLY A 246 -17.82 -9.90 2.05
CA GLY A 246 -17.18 -9.80 0.73
C GLY A 246 -15.91 -10.65 0.63
N TYR A 247 -15.07 -10.61 1.64
CA TYR A 247 -13.85 -11.42 1.68
C TYR A 247 -14.15 -12.92 1.69
N HIS A 248 -15.10 -13.38 2.52
CA HIS A 248 -15.52 -14.79 2.52
C HIS A 248 -16.08 -15.23 1.16
N SER A 249 -16.91 -14.39 0.51
CA SER A 249 -17.42 -14.66 -0.84
C SER A 249 -16.27 -14.79 -1.85
N ALA A 250 -15.28 -13.89 -1.81
CA ALA A 250 -14.11 -13.96 -2.70
C ALA A 250 -13.28 -15.23 -2.46
N GLN A 251 -13.08 -15.63 -1.21
CA GLN A 251 -12.37 -16.88 -0.87
C GLN A 251 -13.13 -18.11 -1.38
N THR A 252 -14.43 -18.18 -1.16
CA THR A 252 -15.29 -19.28 -1.65
C THR A 252 -15.23 -19.37 -3.18
N ASN A 253 -15.32 -18.24 -3.89
CA ASN A 253 -15.26 -18.19 -5.35
C ASN A 253 -13.85 -18.54 -5.88
N LYS A 254 -12.78 -18.22 -5.14
CA LYS A 254 -11.42 -18.67 -5.46
C LYS A 254 -11.30 -20.19 -5.42
N ILE A 255 -11.96 -20.83 -4.46
CA ILE A 255 -11.98 -22.28 -4.28
C ILE A 255 -12.88 -22.94 -5.34
N SER A 256 -14.10 -22.43 -5.55
CA SER A 256 -15.09 -22.99 -6.48
C SER A 256 -14.68 -22.87 -7.96
N GLY A 257 -13.89 -21.86 -8.33
CA GLY A 257 -13.28 -21.72 -9.68
C GLY A 257 -12.32 -22.85 -10.06
N LYS A 258 -12.17 -23.85 -9.20
CA LYS A 258 -11.27 -25.00 -9.27
C LYS A 258 -11.94 -26.27 -9.80
N ALA A 259 -12.71 -26.23 -10.88
CA ALA A 259 -13.11 -27.49 -11.54
C ALA A 259 -11.91 -28.36 -11.96
N ASN A 260 -10.66 -27.84 -11.94
CA ASN A 260 -9.41 -28.58 -12.17
C ASN A 260 -8.48 -28.69 -10.92
N ALA A 261 -8.92 -28.28 -9.75
CA ALA A 261 -8.05 -28.14 -8.57
C ALA A 261 -8.13 -29.30 -7.58
N ARG A 262 -8.59 -30.50 -7.99
CA ARG A 262 -8.53 -31.71 -7.14
C ARG A 262 -7.12 -32.00 -6.58
N LYS A 263 -6.07 -31.49 -7.24
CA LYS A 263 -4.66 -31.67 -6.79
C LYS A 263 -4.17 -30.68 -5.72
N ILE A 264 -4.91 -29.56 -5.49
CA ILE A 264 -4.55 -28.55 -4.46
C ILE A 264 -5.37 -28.76 -3.19
N LEU A 265 -6.50 -29.48 -3.26
CA LEU A 265 -7.37 -29.79 -2.13
C LEU A 265 -6.70 -30.72 -1.08
N GLU A 266 -5.71 -31.51 -1.46
CA GLU A 266 -5.03 -32.41 -0.52
C GLU A 266 -4.21 -31.70 0.57
N ASN A 267 -3.86 -30.41 0.39
CA ASN A 267 -3.05 -29.67 1.37
C ASN A 267 -3.82 -28.59 2.14
N ASN A 268 -5.06 -28.26 1.79
CA ASN A 268 -5.83 -27.17 2.43
C ASN A 268 -7.19 -27.59 3.02
N SER A 269 -7.52 -28.88 3.03
CA SER A 269 -8.81 -29.42 3.46
C SER A 269 -9.22 -29.04 4.90
N GLN A 270 -8.24 -28.75 5.76
CA GLN A 270 -8.50 -28.42 7.16
C GLN A 270 -9.07 -27.01 7.37
N TYR A 271 -8.69 -26.04 6.53
CA TYR A 271 -9.19 -24.65 6.62
C TYR A 271 -10.53 -24.44 5.90
N GLU A 272 -10.82 -25.21 4.85
CA GLU A 272 -12.08 -25.11 4.09
C GLU A 272 -13.28 -25.48 4.93
N ILE A 273 -13.14 -26.50 5.77
CA ILE A 273 -14.19 -26.98 6.68
C ILE A 273 -14.51 -25.91 7.74
N LEU A 274 -13.51 -25.21 8.26
CA LEU A 274 -13.70 -24.13 9.24
C LEU A 274 -14.38 -22.89 8.65
N LEU A 275 -14.26 -22.65 7.34
CA LEU A 275 -14.87 -21.50 6.65
C LEU A 275 -16.32 -21.77 6.18
N GLU A 276 -16.70 -23.02 5.93
CA GLU A 276 -18.05 -23.41 5.54
C GLU A 276 -19.00 -23.67 6.72
N ILE A 277 -18.47 -23.69 7.94
CA ILE A 277 -19.24 -24.07 9.12
C ILE A 277 -20.13 -22.92 9.60
N LYS A 278 -21.31 -22.82 8.99
CA LYS A 278 -22.51 -22.23 9.61
C LYS A 278 -23.38 -23.26 10.35
N ASP A 279 -22.99 -24.54 10.32
CA ASP A 279 -23.82 -25.65 10.81
C ASP A 279 -23.08 -26.40 11.93
N ASP A 280 -23.52 -26.20 13.16
CA ASP A 280 -22.97 -26.83 14.36
C ASP A 280 -22.96 -28.39 14.26
N GLU A 281 -23.85 -29.00 13.50
CA GLU A 281 -23.92 -30.45 13.32
C GLU A 281 -22.77 -30.99 12.48
N LYS A 282 -22.41 -30.30 11.40
CA LYS A 282 -21.27 -30.69 10.54
C LYS A 282 -19.92 -30.53 11.25
N VAL A 283 -19.76 -29.47 12.08
CA VAL A 283 -18.59 -29.33 12.95
C VAL A 283 -18.45 -30.48 13.89
N ARG A 284 -19.53 -30.82 14.59
CA ARG A 284 -19.57 -31.94 15.57
C ARG A 284 -19.27 -33.28 14.90
N ALA A 285 -19.82 -33.52 13.71
CA ALA A 285 -19.54 -34.72 12.93
C ALA A 285 -18.05 -34.82 12.58
N TYR A 286 -17.45 -33.74 12.05
CA TYR A 286 -16.02 -33.69 11.71
C TYR A 286 -15.10 -33.83 12.93
N CYS A 287 -15.42 -33.14 14.02
CA CYS A 287 -14.68 -33.31 15.27
C CYS A 287 -14.76 -34.73 15.80
N ASN A 288 -15.93 -35.36 15.69
CA ASN A 288 -16.11 -36.76 16.13
C ASN A 288 -15.37 -37.76 15.24
N GLU A 289 -15.27 -37.51 13.93
CA GLU A 289 -14.49 -38.35 13.02
C GLU A 289 -12.97 -38.19 13.21
N THR A 290 -12.51 -36.94 13.42
CA THR A 290 -11.05 -36.64 13.44
C THR A 290 -10.44 -36.85 14.84
N ILE A 291 -11.09 -36.32 15.89
CA ILE A 291 -10.56 -36.34 17.25
C ILE A 291 -11.26 -37.46 18.07
N GLY A 292 -12.46 -37.86 17.70
CA GLY A 292 -13.22 -38.90 18.38
C GLY A 292 -12.48 -40.20 18.57
N PRO A 293 -11.74 -40.74 17.60
CA PRO A 293 -10.91 -41.94 17.77
C PRO A 293 -9.87 -41.81 18.88
N ILE A 294 -9.22 -40.66 18.98
CA ILE A 294 -8.18 -40.36 20.01
C ILE A 294 -8.82 -40.30 21.40
N ILE A 295 -9.96 -39.62 21.52
CA ILE A 295 -10.71 -39.55 22.79
C ILE A 295 -11.21 -40.94 23.23
N LYS A 296 -11.66 -41.76 22.29
CA LYS A 296 -12.06 -43.15 22.57
C LYS A 296 -10.88 -44.01 23.00
N TYR A 297 -9.73 -43.85 22.35
CA TYR A 297 -8.50 -44.54 22.71
C TYR A 297 -8.01 -44.15 24.12
N ASP A 298 -7.98 -42.85 24.43
CA ASP A 298 -7.63 -42.36 25.76
C ASP A 298 -8.52 -42.96 26.87
N LYS A 299 -9.83 -43.00 26.63
CA LYS A 299 -10.80 -43.61 27.57
C LYS A 299 -10.62 -45.11 27.73
N ALA A 300 -10.26 -45.83 26.65
CA ALA A 300 -10.08 -47.28 26.69
C ALA A 300 -8.76 -47.72 27.33
N HIS A 301 -7.71 -46.89 27.20
CA HIS A 301 -6.33 -47.23 27.62
C HIS A 301 -5.81 -46.35 28.73
N ASN A 302 -6.66 -45.45 29.28
CA ASN A 302 -6.30 -44.52 30.37
C ASN A 302 -5.04 -43.65 30.02
N THR A 303 -4.99 -43.18 28.77
CA THR A 303 -3.92 -42.32 28.24
C THR A 303 -4.38 -40.86 28.09
N ASN A 304 -3.47 -39.91 27.81
CA ASN A 304 -3.73 -38.48 27.71
C ASN A 304 -3.28 -37.90 26.36
N LEU A 305 -3.43 -38.65 25.26
CA LEU A 305 -3.02 -38.25 23.93
C LEU A 305 -3.74 -36.98 23.45
N TYR A 306 -5.01 -36.82 23.80
CA TYR A 306 -5.79 -35.62 23.49
C TYR A 306 -5.24 -34.37 24.17
N GLN A 307 -4.73 -34.49 25.39
CA GLN A 307 -4.07 -33.38 26.09
C GLN A 307 -2.75 -32.98 25.42
N THR A 308 -1.98 -33.96 24.93
CA THR A 308 -0.71 -33.74 24.21
C THR A 308 -0.94 -33.04 22.87
N LEU A 309 -2.09 -33.26 22.21
CA LEU A 309 -2.47 -32.58 20.96
C LEU A 309 -2.90 -31.11 21.18
N LYS A 310 -3.21 -30.70 22.40
CA LYS A 310 -3.58 -29.33 22.76
C LYS A 310 -2.38 -28.40 23.02
N CYS A 311 -1.18 -28.94 23.19
CA CYS A 311 0.06 -28.21 23.35
C CYS A 311 0.70 -27.91 22.00
#